data_8c435828dbd0c95260ffcf19765a8407
#
_entry.id   8c435828dbd0c95260ffcf19765a8407
#
_cell.length_a   1.000
_cell.length_b   1.000
_cell.length_c   1.000
_cell.angle_alpha   90.00
_cell.angle_beta   90.00
_cell.angle_gamma   90.00
#
_symmetry.space_group_name_H-M   'P 1'
#
loop_
_entity.id
_entity.type
_entity.pdbx_description
1 polymer ?
#
loop_
_entity_poly.entity_id
_entity_poly.type
_entity_poly.pdbx_seq_one_letter_code
_entity_poly.pdbx_strand_id
1 'polypeptide(L)'
;MKLCIIIPVFNEEGFIEKSIKSIINQTVSPDRVIYVNDSSTDNTKKLINDFSSDCDWIHIIDNESKEEHIPGRKVIEAFNFGLKNLKINYDVICKFDGDIELPKNYIKKIKNIFLE
;
A
#
# COMPACT_ATOMS: atom_id res chain seq x y z
N MET A 1 -11.33 -10.52 -11.60
CA MET A 1 -11.49 -10.21 -10.18
C MET A 1 -10.55 -9.05 -9.81
N LYS A 2 -11.04 -8.10 -9.07
CA LYS A 2 -10.24 -6.91 -8.68
C LYS A 2 -9.64 -7.09 -7.30
N LEU A 3 -8.33 -6.99 -7.23
CA LEU A 3 -7.56 -7.05 -6.00
C LEU A 3 -6.88 -5.71 -5.75
N CYS A 4 -7.14 -5.13 -4.59
CA CYS A 4 -6.57 -3.86 -4.18
C CYS A 4 -5.74 -4.02 -2.92
N ILE A 5 -4.72 -3.19 -2.77
CA ILE A 5 -3.81 -3.22 -1.64
C ILE A 5 -3.82 -1.87 -0.94
N ILE A 6 -3.90 -1.88 0.39
CA ILE A 6 -3.78 -0.68 1.21
C ILE A 6 -2.58 -0.85 2.12
N ILE A 7 -1.66 0.10 2.07
CA ILE A 7 -0.39 0.04 2.79
C ILE A 7 -0.21 1.32 3.61
N PRO A 8 -0.52 1.28 4.91
CA PRO A 8 -0.17 2.38 5.80
C PRO A 8 1.35 2.48 5.93
N VAL A 9 1.89 3.70 5.85
CA VAL A 9 3.32 3.95 6.00
C VAL A 9 3.57 5.09 6.97
N PHE A 10 4.61 4.93 7.78
CA PHE A 10 5.12 5.94 8.68
C PHE A 10 6.63 5.77 8.82
N ASN A 11 7.40 6.71 8.28
CA ASN A 11 8.87 6.68 8.37
C ASN A 11 9.47 5.35 7.92
N GLU A 12 9.14 4.92 6.72
CA GLU A 12 9.61 3.67 6.12
C GLU A 12 10.75 3.88 5.09
N GLU A 13 11.42 5.02 5.15
CA GLU A 13 12.45 5.43 4.19
C GLU A 13 13.48 4.33 3.90
N GLY A 14 13.91 3.58 4.92
CA GLY A 14 14.92 2.53 4.77
C GLY A 14 14.43 1.27 4.08
N PHE A 15 13.13 1.06 3.95
CA PHE A 15 12.55 -0.18 3.44
C PHE A 15 11.69 0.01 2.19
N ILE A 16 11.23 1.24 1.95
CA ILE A 16 10.19 1.48 0.96
C ILE A 16 10.63 1.17 -0.48
N GLU A 17 11.89 1.38 -0.81
CA GLU A 17 12.39 1.10 -2.15
C GLU A 17 12.23 -0.37 -2.54
N LYS A 18 12.70 -1.28 -1.69
CA LYS A 18 12.59 -2.72 -1.94
C LYS A 18 11.12 -3.15 -1.94
N SER A 19 10.34 -2.64 -1.01
CA SER A 19 8.93 -2.98 -0.89
C SER A 19 8.15 -2.57 -2.14
N ILE A 20 8.24 -1.31 -2.55
CA ILE A 20 7.49 -0.82 -3.70
C ILE A 20 7.95 -1.48 -5.01
N LYS A 21 9.25 -1.72 -5.17
CA LYS A 21 9.78 -2.43 -6.34
C LYS A 21 9.25 -3.85 -6.42
N SER A 22 9.09 -4.54 -5.29
CA SER A 22 8.52 -5.89 -5.27
C SER A 22 7.06 -5.91 -5.72
N ILE A 23 6.32 -4.83 -5.46
CA ILE A 23 4.94 -4.70 -5.92
C ILE A 23 4.89 -4.37 -7.42
N ILE A 24 5.73 -3.46 -7.87
CA ILE A 24 5.78 -3.05 -9.29
C ILE A 24 6.21 -4.23 -10.18
N ASN A 25 7.11 -5.08 -9.70
CA ASN A 25 7.68 -6.18 -10.47
C ASN A 25 6.89 -7.49 -10.34
N GLN A 26 5.69 -7.48 -9.77
CA GLN A 26 4.85 -8.67 -9.73
C GLN A 26 4.53 -9.16 -11.16
N THR A 27 4.47 -10.48 -11.35
CA THR A 27 4.09 -11.07 -12.65
C THR A 27 2.64 -10.73 -13.03
N VAL A 28 1.77 -10.58 -12.03
CA VAL A 28 0.41 -10.06 -12.20
C VAL A 28 0.28 -8.86 -11.28
N SER A 29 0.00 -7.70 -11.84
CA SER A 29 -0.14 -6.47 -11.06
C SER A 29 -1.45 -6.48 -10.28
N PRO A 30 -1.45 -5.89 -9.07
CA PRO A 30 -2.73 -5.59 -8.41
C PRO A 30 -3.50 -4.54 -9.21
N ASP A 31 -4.79 -4.43 -8.98
CA ASP A 31 -5.63 -3.48 -9.71
C ASP A 31 -5.46 -2.05 -9.17
N ARG A 32 -5.21 -1.92 -7.87
CA ARG A 32 -4.89 -0.63 -7.26
C ARG A 32 -4.09 -0.83 -5.97
N VAL A 33 -3.14 0.07 -5.74
CA VAL A 33 -2.40 0.18 -4.48
C VAL A 33 -2.58 1.59 -3.94
N ILE A 34 -2.99 1.70 -2.67
CA ILE A 34 -3.05 2.97 -1.97
C ILE A 34 -2.06 2.94 -0.82
N TYR A 35 -1.05 3.78 -0.89
CA TYR A 35 -0.20 4.09 0.24
C TYR A 35 -0.86 5.19 1.07
N VAL A 36 -1.02 4.95 2.35
CA VAL A 36 -1.56 5.94 3.28
C VAL A 36 -0.39 6.47 4.11
N ASN A 37 0.05 7.69 3.80
CA ASN A 37 1.12 8.33 4.53
C ASN A 37 0.58 8.92 5.83
N ASP A 38 0.94 8.32 6.96
CA ASP A 38 0.46 8.74 8.27
C ASP A 38 1.47 9.71 8.93
N SER A 39 1.64 10.88 8.31
CA SER A 39 2.48 11.98 8.81
C SER A 39 3.97 11.65 8.90
N SER A 40 4.52 10.96 7.89
CA SER A 40 5.95 10.69 7.83
C SER A 40 6.77 11.98 7.83
N THR A 41 7.85 11.99 8.59
CA THR A 41 8.76 13.13 8.69
C THR A 41 10.06 12.94 7.89
N ASP A 42 10.25 11.76 7.32
CA ASP A 42 11.38 11.41 6.46
C ASP A 42 11.01 11.50 4.96
N ASN A 43 11.81 10.88 4.09
CA ASN A 43 11.60 10.88 2.65
C ASN A 43 10.64 9.80 2.14
N THR A 44 9.87 9.15 3.01
CA THR A 44 8.97 8.06 2.62
C THR A 44 8.02 8.47 1.49
N LYS A 45 7.32 9.58 1.65
CA LYS A 45 6.37 10.06 0.64
C LYS A 45 7.05 10.39 -0.68
N LYS A 46 8.20 11.06 -0.63
CA LYS A 46 8.96 11.41 -1.83
C LYS A 46 9.40 10.15 -2.59
N LEU A 47 9.91 9.16 -1.88
CA LEU A 47 10.36 7.90 -2.48
C LEU A 47 9.20 7.15 -3.15
N ILE A 48 8.04 7.09 -2.49
CA ILE A 48 6.86 6.46 -3.09
C ILE A 48 6.46 7.18 -4.38
N ASN A 49 6.41 8.50 -4.37
CA ASN A 49 6.08 9.28 -5.56
C ASN A 49 7.10 9.05 -6.69
N ASP A 50 8.39 9.02 -6.36
CA ASP A 50 9.45 8.83 -7.35
C ASP A 50 9.37 7.46 -8.00
N PHE A 51 9.20 6.39 -7.21
CA PHE A 51 9.15 5.03 -7.73
C PHE A 51 7.83 4.68 -8.42
N SER A 52 6.75 5.35 -8.09
CA SER A 52 5.42 5.09 -8.65
C SER A 52 5.04 6.02 -9.80
N SER A 53 5.93 6.90 -10.24
CA SER A 53 5.62 7.90 -11.26
C SER A 53 5.10 7.33 -12.58
N ASP A 54 5.53 6.11 -12.94
CA ASP A 54 5.11 5.43 -14.16
C ASP A 54 3.96 4.44 -13.94
N CYS A 55 3.43 4.38 -12.72
CA CYS A 55 2.37 3.43 -12.34
C CYS A 55 1.09 4.19 -11.99
N ASP A 56 0.15 4.24 -12.90
CA ASP A 56 -1.13 4.93 -12.68
C ASP A 56 -2.05 4.20 -11.69
N TRP A 57 -1.75 2.95 -11.37
CA TRP A 57 -2.50 2.16 -10.40
C TRP A 57 -1.97 2.26 -8.97
N ILE A 58 -0.89 3.02 -8.73
CA ILE A 58 -0.36 3.29 -7.39
C ILE A 58 -0.68 4.74 -7.02
N HIS A 59 -1.32 4.92 -5.88
CA HIS A 59 -1.68 6.24 -5.35
C HIS A 59 -1.14 6.40 -3.93
N ILE A 60 -0.82 7.63 -3.56
CA ILE A 60 -0.47 7.97 -2.18
C ILE A 60 -1.40 9.06 -1.68
N ILE A 61 -1.91 8.89 -0.48
CA ILE A 61 -2.77 9.86 0.19
C ILE A 61 -2.20 10.15 1.57
N ASP A 62 -2.43 11.37 2.04
CA ASP A 62 -1.98 11.78 3.38
C ASP A 62 -3.12 11.64 4.38
N ASN A 63 -2.83 10.95 5.48
CA ASN A 63 -3.72 10.90 6.64
C ASN A 63 -3.05 11.68 7.76
N GLU A 64 -3.56 12.88 8.05
CA GLU A 64 -3.02 13.70 9.13
C GLU A 64 -3.69 13.31 10.44
N SER A 65 -3.01 12.48 11.21
CA SER A 65 -3.45 12.14 12.57
C SER A 65 -2.93 13.19 13.54
N LYS A 66 -3.84 13.85 14.25
CA LYS A 66 -3.52 14.83 15.31
C LYS A 66 -3.46 14.21 16.70
N GLU A 67 -3.76 12.93 16.82
CA GLU A 67 -3.85 12.23 18.08
C GLU A 67 -2.51 11.63 18.49
N GLU A 68 -2.32 11.41 19.79
CA GLU A 68 -1.16 10.73 20.32
C GLU A 68 -1.01 9.33 19.72
N HIS A 69 0.23 8.91 19.53
CA HIS A 69 0.54 7.61 18.97
C HIS A 69 0.19 6.49 19.96
N ILE A 70 -0.90 5.79 19.68
CA ILE A 70 -1.27 4.55 20.37
C ILE A 70 -0.91 3.41 19.45
N PRO A 71 0.04 2.52 19.84
CA PRO A 71 0.45 1.40 18.99
C PRO A 71 -0.74 0.56 18.51
N GLY A 72 -0.79 0.27 17.21
CA GLY A 72 -1.83 -0.51 16.56
C GLY A 72 -3.06 0.27 16.15
N ARG A 73 -3.45 1.31 16.89
CA ARG A 73 -4.65 2.12 16.58
C ARG A 73 -4.46 2.94 15.31
N LYS A 74 -3.30 3.58 15.16
CA LYS A 74 -2.99 4.38 13.99
C LYS A 74 -2.95 3.57 12.70
N VAL A 75 -2.47 2.34 12.76
CA VAL A 75 -2.44 1.45 11.60
C VAL A 75 -3.86 1.13 11.14
N ILE A 76 -4.75 0.83 12.07
CA ILE A 76 -6.16 0.56 11.77
C ILE A 76 -6.84 1.79 11.19
N GLU A 77 -6.63 2.96 11.78
CA GLU A 77 -7.20 4.22 11.30
C GLU A 77 -6.69 4.56 9.90
N ALA A 78 -5.39 4.41 9.65
CA ALA A 78 -4.80 4.65 8.33
C ALA A 78 -5.36 3.68 7.29
N PHE A 79 -5.50 2.40 7.64
CA PHE A 79 -6.11 1.41 6.76
C PHE A 79 -7.55 1.80 6.38
N ASN A 80 -8.36 2.16 7.39
CA ASN A 80 -9.75 2.57 7.16
C ASN A 80 -9.82 3.84 6.30
N PHE A 81 -8.91 4.77 6.50
CA PHE A 81 -8.82 5.97 5.68
C PHE A 81 -8.52 5.62 4.21
N GLY A 82 -7.57 4.72 3.98
CA GLY A 82 -7.25 4.23 2.65
C GLY A 82 -8.43 3.53 1.99
N LEU A 83 -9.11 2.68 2.74
CA LEU A 83 -10.27 1.94 2.25
C LEU A 83 -11.40 2.91 1.83
N LYS A 84 -11.66 3.92 2.64
CA LYS A 84 -12.67 4.96 2.36
C LYS A 84 -12.34 5.75 1.08
N ASN A 85 -11.07 5.95 0.77
CA ASN A 85 -10.62 6.74 -0.37
C ASN A 85 -10.29 5.88 -1.60
N LEU A 86 -10.54 4.59 -1.57
CA LEU A 86 -10.20 3.68 -2.66
C LEU A 86 -10.99 3.97 -3.95
N LYS A 87 -12.26 4.31 -3.84
CA LYS A 87 -13.15 4.77 -4.95
C LYS A 87 -13.24 3.86 -6.17
N ILE A 88 -12.91 2.59 -6.04
CA ILE A 88 -13.15 1.58 -7.06
C ILE A 88 -13.77 0.36 -6.40
N ASN A 89 -14.50 -0.43 -7.19
CA ASN A 89 -15.01 -1.70 -6.72
C ASN A 89 -13.87 -2.70 -6.61
N TYR A 90 -13.91 -3.55 -5.61
CA TYR A 90 -12.93 -4.60 -5.40
C TYR A 90 -13.59 -5.88 -4.93
N ASP A 91 -12.93 -7.00 -5.22
CA ASP A 91 -13.34 -8.32 -4.74
C ASP A 91 -12.49 -8.76 -3.56
N VAL A 92 -11.21 -8.35 -3.55
CA VAL A 92 -10.24 -8.70 -2.50
C VAL A 92 -9.49 -7.44 -2.08
N ILE A 93 -9.38 -7.25 -0.77
CA ILE A 93 -8.55 -6.21 -0.16
C ILE A 93 -7.41 -6.88 0.60
N CYS A 94 -6.20 -6.42 0.35
CA CYS A 94 -5.02 -6.83 1.10
C CYS A 94 -4.50 -5.64 1.91
N LYS A 95 -4.12 -5.89 3.15
CA LYS A 95 -3.40 -4.93 3.98
C LYS A 95 -1.97 -5.41 4.14
N PHE A 96 -1.00 -4.58 3.74
CA PHE A 96 0.41 -4.87 3.93
C PHE A 96 1.07 -3.76 4.73
N ASP A 97 2.15 -4.11 5.42
CA ASP A 97 3.03 -3.13 6.06
C ASP A 97 4.03 -2.57 5.04
N GLY A 98 4.52 -1.35 5.29
CA GLY A 98 5.38 -0.65 4.33
C GLY A 98 6.78 -1.23 4.16
N ASP A 99 7.18 -2.16 5.02
CA ASP A 99 8.48 -2.82 5.00
C ASP A 99 8.46 -4.21 4.38
N ILE A 100 7.32 -4.65 3.86
CA ILE A 100 7.18 -6.00 3.29
C ILE A 100 7.66 -6.02 1.84
N GLU A 101 8.44 -7.05 1.52
CA GLU A 101 8.90 -7.36 0.17
C GLU A 101 8.16 -8.60 -0.32
N LEU A 102 7.38 -8.47 -1.40
CA LEU A 102 6.54 -9.55 -1.90
C LEU A 102 7.32 -10.48 -2.85
N PRO A 103 7.13 -11.81 -2.72
CA PRO A 103 7.61 -12.73 -3.77
C PRO A 103 7.00 -12.40 -5.12
N LYS A 104 7.71 -12.71 -6.19
CA LYS A 104 7.38 -12.30 -7.56
C LYS A 104 5.98 -12.70 -8.04
N ASN A 105 5.49 -13.85 -7.62
CA ASN A 105 4.18 -14.39 -8.05
C ASN A 105 3.11 -14.30 -6.97
N TYR A 106 3.29 -13.44 -5.98
CA TYR A 106 2.40 -13.36 -4.82
C TYR A 106 0.98 -12.97 -5.21
N ILE A 107 0.83 -11.91 -5.99
CA ILE A 107 -0.50 -11.44 -6.43
C ILE A 107 -1.17 -12.47 -7.32
N LYS A 108 -0.43 -13.10 -8.23
CA LYS A 108 -0.93 -14.18 -9.07
C LYS A 108 -1.49 -15.33 -8.25
N LYS A 109 -0.77 -15.74 -7.21
CA LYS A 109 -1.21 -16.82 -6.33
C LYS A 109 -2.47 -16.47 -5.56
N ILE A 110 -2.56 -15.25 -5.04
CA ILE A 110 -3.77 -14.79 -4.34
C ILE A 110 -4.97 -14.81 -5.29
N LYS A 111 -4.84 -14.23 -6.47
CA LYS A 111 -5.93 -14.20 -7.46
C LYS A 111 -6.39 -15.61 -7.83
N ASN A 112 -5.47 -16.54 -8.00
CA ASN A 112 -5.81 -17.93 -8.31
C ASN A 112 -6.59 -18.61 -7.18
N ILE A 113 -6.25 -18.35 -5.92
CA ILE A 113 -6.98 -18.90 -4.77
C ILE A 113 -8.45 -18.46 -4.78
N PHE A 114 -8.70 -17.18 -5.07
CA PHE A 114 -10.05 -16.62 -5.04
C PHE A 114 -10.87 -16.93 -6.30
N LEU A 115 -10.24 -17.42 -7.37
CA LEU A 115 -10.93 -17.80 -8.59
C LEU A 115 -11.36 -19.27 -8.62
N GLU A 116 -10.94 -20.05 -7.65
CA GLU A 116 -11.31 -21.48 -7.55
C GLU A 116 -12.76 -21.68 -7.11
#